data_ac5d956284100ee71f2094c62d44273f
#
_entry.id   ac5d956284100ee71f2094c62d44273f
#
_cell.length_a   1.000
_cell.length_b   1.000
_cell.length_c   1.000
_cell.angle_alpha   90.00
_cell.angle_beta   90.00
_cell.angle_gamma   90.00
#
_symmetry.space_group_name_H-M   'P 1'
#
loop_
_entity.id
_entity.type
_entity.pdbx_description
1 polymer ?
#
loop_
_entity_poly.entity_id
_entity_poly.type
_entity_poly.pdbx_seq_one_letter_code
_entity_poly.pdbx_strand_id
1 'polypeptide(L)'
;MPVSEVTVDELEAALHSGAPLIDVREPHEYVDGHVPDAVLVPLASVPAALDLISVDKRTYVICRSGARSYRACEFLIDQGLDVVNVAGGTLAWITSGRDVVVGDQPA
;
A
#
# COMPACT_ATOMS: atom_id res chain seq x y z
N MET A 1 -1.80 -15.26 11.41
CA MET A 1 -1.36 -14.06 12.17
C MET A 1 -2.31 -12.91 11.85
N PRO A 2 -2.73 -12.14 12.83
CA PRO A 2 -3.57 -10.98 12.56
C PRO A 2 -2.78 -9.94 11.76
N VAL A 3 -3.49 -9.21 10.91
CA VAL A 3 -2.92 -8.12 10.13
C VAL A 3 -3.03 -6.84 10.96
N SER A 4 -1.91 -6.16 11.16
CA SER A 4 -1.90 -4.83 11.79
C SER A 4 -2.39 -3.79 10.79
N GLU A 5 -3.12 -2.80 11.28
CA GLU A 5 -3.65 -1.73 10.45
C GLU A 5 -3.23 -0.37 10.97
N VAL A 6 -3.05 0.58 10.07
CA VAL A 6 -2.76 1.97 10.38
C VAL A 6 -3.75 2.88 9.68
N THR A 7 -3.89 4.10 10.21
CA THR A 7 -4.70 5.15 9.59
C THR A 7 -3.90 5.86 8.51
N VAL A 8 -4.58 6.69 7.69
CA VAL A 8 -3.88 7.52 6.71
C VAL A 8 -2.99 8.57 7.38
N ASP A 9 -3.31 9.02 8.59
CA ASP A 9 -2.46 9.92 9.35
C ASP A 9 -1.15 9.23 9.73
N GLU A 10 -1.23 8.00 10.20
CA GLU A 10 -0.05 7.18 10.54
C GLU A 10 0.75 6.84 9.30
N LEU A 11 0.07 6.56 8.18
CA LEU A 11 0.74 6.32 6.90
C LEU A 11 1.55 7.54 6.47
N GLU A 12 0.96 8.73 6.53
CA GLU A 12 1.66 9.95 6.13
C GLU A 12 2.93 10.16 6.94
N ALA A 13 2.86 9.96 8.25
CA ALA A 13 4.03 10.06 9.12
C ALA A 13 5.11 9.05 8.73
N ALA A 14 4.70 7.81 8.42
CA ALA A 14 5.63 6.77 8.00
C ALA A 14 6.29 7.10 6.67
N LEU A 15 5.54 7.65 5.71
CA LEU A 15 6.08 8.05 4.41
C LEU A 15 7.12 9.15 4.56
N HIS A 16 6.91 10.12 5.47
CA HIS A 16 7.89 11.16 5.78
C HIS A 16 9.19 10.57 6.33
N SER A 17 9.12 9.42 6.96
CA SER A 17 10.29 8.70 7.48
C SER A 17 10.91 7.74 6.46
N GLY A 18 10.42 7.74 5.24
CA GLY A 18 10.97 6.92 4.15
C GLY A 18 10.43 5.50 4.07
N ALA A 19 9.28 5.20 4.70
CA ALA A 19 8.70 3.87 4.65
C ALA A 19 8.23 3.52 3.23
N PRO A 20 8.45 2.27 2.78
CA PRO A 20 7.94 1.81 1.48
C PRO A 20 6.44 1.58 1.53
N LEU A 21 5.77 1.88 0.41
CA LEU A 21 4.33 1.71 0.24
C LEU A 21 4.08 1.00 -1.09
N ILE A 22 3.29 -0.07 -1.06
CA ILE A 22 2.83 -0.72 -2.29
C ILE A 22 1.31 -0.57 -2.41
N ASP A 23 0.85 -0.35 -3.64
CA ASP A 23 -0.57 -0.23 -3.98
C ASP A 23 -0.96 -1.48 -4.75
N VAL A 24 -1.91 -2.26 -4.21
CA VAL A 24 -2.29 -3.55 -4.79
C VAL A 24 -3.55 -3.48 -5.64
N ARG A 25 -3.93 -2.26 -6.05
CA ARG A 25 -5.08 -2.06 -6.96
C ARG A 25 -4.70 -2.41 -8.40
N GLU A 26 -5.66 -2.29 -9.30
CA GLU A 26 -5.42 -2.48 -10.72
C GLU A 26 -4.76 -1.25 -11.35
N PRO A 27 -4.03 -1.42 -12.48
CA PRO A 27 -3.34 -0.28 -13.11
C PRO A 27 -4.24 0.91 -13.43
N HIS A 28 -5.47 0.69 -13.87
CA HIS A 28 -6.36 1.80 -14.20
C HIS A 28 -6.78 2.61 -12.97
N GLU A 29 -6.92 1.95 -11.81
CA GLU A 29 -7.21 2.65 -10.54
C GLU A 29 -6.01 3.50 -10.11
N TYR A 30 -4.81 2.93 -10.22
CA TYR A 30 -3.56 3.59 -9.84
C TYR A 30 -3.33 4.85 -10.68
N VAL A 31 -3.53 4.75 -11.99
CA VAL A 31 -3.35 5.87 -12.92
C VAL A 31 -4.31 7.02 -12.61
N ASP A 32 -5.54 6.71 -12.20
CA ASP A 32 -6.55 7.73 -11.87
C ASP A 32 -6.17 8.56 -10.64
N GLY A 33 -5.34 8.02 -9.76
CA GLY A 33 -4.85 8.73 -8.59
C GLY A 33 -4.35 7.77 -7.53
N HIS A 34 -3.12 7.99 -7.07
CA HIS A 34 -2.52 7.15 -6.03
C HIS A 34 -1.75 8.00 -5.03
N VAL A 35 -1.52 7.43 -3.86
CA VAL A 35 -0.72 8.07 -2.82
C VAL A 35 0.69 8.30 -3.36
N PRO A 36 1.28 9.50 -3.19
CA PRO A 36 2.64 9.74 -3.67
C PRO A 36 3.63 8.69 -3.17
N ASP A 37 4.51 8.25 -4.06
CA ASP A 37 5.56 7.26 -3.83
C ASP A 37 5.07 5.81 -3.69
N ALA A 38 3.77 5.55 -3.79
CA ALA A 38 3.25 4.18 -3.82
C ALA A 38 3.70 3.47 -5.09
N VAL A 39 4.23 2.26 -4.95
CA VAL A 39 4.65 1.43 -6.07
C VAL A 39 3.52 0.45 -6.39
N LEU A 40 3.11 0.41 -7.64
CA LEU A 40 2.02 -0.48 -8.06
C LEU A 40 2.48 -1.94 -8.11
N VAL A 41 1.81 -2.78 -7.35
CA VAL A 41 1.96 -4.24 -7.38
C VAL A 41 0.55 -4.81 -7.30
N PRO A 42 -0.15 -5.02 -8.44
CA PRO A 42 -1.51 -5.54 -8.41
C PRO A 42 -1.63 -6.82 -7.58
N LEU A 43 -2.75 -6.98 -6.89
CA LEU A 43 -2.95 -8.10 -5.95
C LEU A 43 -2.57 -9.44 -6.55
N ALA A 44 -2.99 -9.72 -7.79
CA ALA A 44 -2.69 -10.99 -8.46
C ALA A 44 -1.18 -11.17 -8.73
N SER A 45 -0.42 -10.09 -8.75
CA SER A 45 1.03 -10.12 -9.01
C SER A 45 1.86 -10.21 -7.74
N VAL A 46 1.26 -10.04 -6.57
CA VAL A 46 1.99 -10.02 -5.30
C VAL A 46 2.86 -11.27 -5.10
N PRO A 47 2.37 -12.50 -5.35
CA PRO A 47 3.21 -13.70 -5.17
C PRO A 47 4.48 -13.71 -6.03
N ALA A 48 4.42 -13.11 -7.22
CA ALA A 48 5.57 -13.06 -8.13
C ALA A 48 6.47 -11.84 -7.87
N ALA A 49 6.07 -10.95 -6.98
CA ALA A 49 6.74 -9.67 -6.74
C ALA A 49 7.42 -9.60 -5.37
N LEU A 50 7.65 -10.73 -4.71
CA LEU A 50 8.23 -10.75 -3.36
C LEU A 50 9.59 -10.07 -3.29
N ASP A 51 10.37 -10.13 -4.38
CA ASP A 51 11.67 -9.49 -4.45
C ASP A 51 11.60 -7.95 -4.39
N LEU A 52 10.44 -7.39 -4.68
CA LEU A 52 10.24 -5.94 -4.64
C LEU A 52 9.89 -5.45 -3.23
N ILE A 53 9.63 -6.37 -2.30
CA ILE A 53 9.20 -6.03 -0.95
C ILE A 53 10.38 -6.22 0.00
N SER A 54 10.68 -5.17 0.77
CA SER A 54 11.81 -5.18 1.68
C SER A 54 11.67 -6.24 2.77
N VAL A 55 12.76 -6.96 3.05
CA VAL A 55 12.83 -7.88 4.20
C VAL A 55 13.29 -7.15 5.47
N ASP A 56 13.84 -5.95 5.33
CA ASP A 56 14.46 -5.20 6.42
C ASP A 56 13.59 -4.07 6.96
N LYS A 57 12.60 -3.65 6.20
CA LYS A 57 11.75 -2.51 6.55
C LYS A 57 10.29 -2.92 6.54
N ARG A 58 9.53 -2.29 7.42
CA ARG A 58 8.07 -2.43 7.38
C ARG A 58 7.53 -1.79 6.11
N THR A 59 6.77 -2.56 5.35
CA THR A 59 6.12 -2.10 4.13
C THR A 59 4.63 -1.86 4.39
N TYR A 60 4.14 -0.71 3.95
CA TYR A 60 2.74 -0.37 4.04
C TYR A 60 2.04 -0.80 2.76
N VAL A 61 0.82 -1.35 2.90
CA VAL A 61 0.08 -1.92 1.76
C VAL A 61 -1.27 -1.24 1.70
N ILE A 62 -1.61 -0.69 0.53
CA ILE A 62 -2.83 0.08 0.33
C ILE A 62 -3.61 -0.45 -0.87
N CYS A 63 -4.93 -0.35 -0.80
CA CYS A 63 -5.82 -0.53 -1.93
C CYS A 63 -6.86 0.59 -1.93
N ARG A 64 -8.04 0.36 -2.49
CA ARG A 64 -9.05 1.42 -2.53
C ARG A 64 -9.65 1.69 -1.14
N SER A 65 -10.08 0.64 -0.43
CA SER A 65 -10.80 0.76 0.84
C SER A 65 -10.26 -0.12 1.97
N GLY A 66 -9.23 -0.93 1.70
CA GLY A 66 -8.56 -1.74 2.72
C GLY A 66 -8.75 -3.24 2.59
N ALA A 67 -9.69 -3.74 1.79
CA ALA A 67 -10.00 -5.17 1.73
C ALA A 67 -8.97 -6.00 0.95
N ARG A 68 -8.62 -5.54 -0.26
CA ARG A 68 -7.63 -6.24 -1.10
C ARG A 68 -6.24 -6.19 -0.46
N SER A 69 -5.88 -5.04 0.11
CA SER A 69 -4.60 -4.89 0.78
C SER A 69 -4.52 -5.72 2.05
N TYR A 70 -5.64 -5.91 2.74
CA TYR A 70 -5.69 -6.82 3.89
C TYR A 70 -5.32 -8.25 3.46
N ARG A 71 -5.88 -8.74 2.35
CA ARG A 71 -5.57 -10.06 1.79
C ARG A 71 -4.10 -10.17 1.39
N ALA A 72 -3.56 -9.11 0.77
CA ALA A 72 -2.14 -9.09 0.42
C ALA A 72 -1.28 -9.20 1.67
N CYS A 73 -1.63 -8.48 2.75
CA CYS A 73 -0.90 -8.55 4.01
C CYS A 73 -0.94 -9.95 4.61
N GLU A 74 -2.10 -10.63 4.59
CA GLU A 74 -2.19 -12.01 5.09
C GLU A 74 -1.18 -12.92 4.38
N PHE A 75 -1.14 -12.85 3.06
CA PHE A 75 -0.19 -13.63 2.27
C PHE A 75 1.25 -13.27 2.61
N LEU A 76 1.56 -11.98 2.65
CA LEU A 76 2.93 -11.50 2.87
C LEU A 76 3.44 -11.82 4.28
N ILE A 77 2.58 -11.77 5.29
CA ILE A 77 2.92 -12.18 6.65
C ILE A 77 3.30 -13.66 6.67
N ASP A 78 2.56 -14.51 5.95
CA ASP A 78 2.87 -15.92 5.83
C ASP A 78 4.23 -16.15 5.15
N GLN A 79 4.68 -15.21 4.33
CA GLN A 79 6.01 -15.26 3.71
C GLN A 79 7.11 -14.70 4.63
N GLY A 80 6.78 -14.30 5.85
CA GLY A 80 7.75 -13.79 6.82
C GLY A 80 8.08 -12.31 6.68
N LEU A 81 7.26 -11.55 5.95
CA LEU A 81 7.50 -10.12 5.72
C LEU A 81 6.74 -9.27 6.74
N ASP A 82 7.34 -8.13 7.12
CA ASP A 82 6.73 -7.17 8.04
C ASP A 82 5.91 -6.17 7.22
N VAL A 83 4.61 -6.37 7.20
CA VAL A 83 3.69 -5.50 6.44
C VAL A 83 2.52 -5.07 7.32
N VAL A 84 1.96 -3.91 7.00
CA VAL A 84 0.76 -3.40 7.66
C VAL A 84 -0.23 -2.90 6.61
N ASN A 85 -1.51 -3.03 6.90
CA ASN A 85 -2.58 -2.59 6.02
C ASN A 85 -2.97 -1.14 6.35
N VAL A 86 -3.23 -0.36 5.30
CA VAL A 86 -3.74 1.00 5.47
C VAL A 86 -5.27 0.94 5.50
N ALA A 87 -5.84 1.10 6.68
CA ALA A 87 -7.30 1.09 6.86
C ALA A 87 -7.92 2.27 6.10
N GLY A 88 -9.01 2.01 5.42
CA GLY A 88 -9.71 3.00 4.60
C GLY A 88 -9.06 3.29 3.25
N GLY A 89 -7.82 2.90 3.06
CA GLY A 89 -7.12 2.92 1.77
C GLY A 89 -6.99 4.29 1.12
N THR A 90 -6.84 4.27 -0.20
CA THR A 90 -6.71 5.48 -1.02
C THR A 90 -7.95 6.38 -0.89
N LEU A 91 -9.12 5.78 -0.71
CA LEU A 91 -10.35 6.54 -0.53
C LEU A 91 -10.28 7.41 0.72
N ALA A 92 -9.82 6.87 1.84
CA ALA A 92 -9.65 7.65 3.08
C ALA A 92 -8.57 8.72 2.91
N TRP A 93 -7.50 8.43 2.20
CA TRP A 93 -6.44 9.40 1.89
C TRP A 93 -7.02 10.61 1.14
N ILE A 94 -7.80 10.35 0.08
CA ILE A 94 -8.43 11.41 -0.72
C ILE A 94 -9.45 12.19 0.11
N THR A 95 -10.30 11.49 0.86
CA THR A 95 -11.35 12.10 1.68
C THR A 95 -10.77 13.04 2.75
N SER A 96 -9.56 12.74 3.22
CA SER A 96 -8.86 13.59 4.20
C SER A 96 -8.30 14.87 3.58
N GLY A 97 -8.42 15.06 2.27
CA GLY A 97 -7.92 16.26 1.57
C GLY A 97 -6.47 16.19 1.15
N ARG A 98 -5.85 15.01 1.23
CA ARG A 98 -4.45 14.83 0.82
C ARG A 98 -4.32 14.68 -0.68
N ASP A 99 -3.20 15.14 -1.23
CA ASP A 99 -2.93 15.09 -2.67
C ASP A 99 -2.64 13.68 -3.14
N VAL A 100 -2.98 13.41 -4.41
CA VAL A 100 -2.64 12.18 -5.11
C VAL A 100 -1.81 12.50 -6.36
N VAL A 101 -1.10 11.51 -6.84
CA VAL A 101 -0.38 11.57 -8.11
C VAL A 101 -1.24 10.87 -9.17
N VAL A 102 -1.38 11.51 -10.33
CA VAL A 102 -2.09 10.95 -11.50
C VAL A 102 -1.05 10.46 -12.49
N GLY A 103 -1.28 9.29 -13.08
CA GLY A 103 -0.37 8.69 -14.04
C GLY A 103 0.24 7.39 -13.53
N ASP A 104 1.16 6.83 -14.31
CA ASP A 104 1.72 5.51 -14.03
C ASP A 104 3.04 5.52 -13.26
N GLN A 105 3.53 6.69 -12.86
CA GLN A 105 4.75 6.83 -12.08
C GLN A 105 4.41 7.07 -10.61
N PRO A 106 5.24 6.58 -9.66
CA PRO A 106 4.98 6.77 -8.22
C PRO A 106 4.94 8.25 -7.80
N ALA A 107 5.70 9.09 -8.46
CA ALA A 107 5.75 10.50 -8.10
C ALA A 107 5.74 11.41 -9.33
#